data_e45f0a6a8b03ad00d20e9290d4bf6b9a
#
_entry.id   e45f0a6a8b03ad00d20e9290d4bf6b9a
#
_cell.length_a   1.000
_cell.length_b   1.000
_cell.length_c   1.000
_cell.angle_alpha   90.00
_cell.angle_beta   90.00
_cell.angle_gamma   90.00
#
_symmetry.space_group_name_H-M   'P 1'
#
loop_
_entity.id
_entity.type
_entity.pdbx_description
1 polymer ?
#
loop_
_entity_poly.entity_id
_entity_poly.type
_entity_poly.pdbx_seq_one_letter_code
_entity_poly.pdbx_strand_id
1 'polypeptide(L)'
;MKHVKYLIVITFLGFQSCESFLDKEPLDIISDAVVWEDPALVNAYLADLYFRTDFIELRGNTTEQTSFAMIASMGGEGRSHGAHHQSYVASTNVITSSGIPDELDYWKYQNIRDCNYFIEKIRESVLDPEVIDQRIAEVRFLRAYMYFQMVIRFGGVPIITEPQDMNAPKEEIYVPRNSEKEVYDFILAETAELVEDLPSQYGSQDKGRPTKWAAYALRSRAALYAASIAKYGEVQLDGLLGFPASDVDPYAQISYDASKAIMGNGIHSLYQQHADPVVNFQNLFLDESDDNKEVIMAEVYDYSKNRAHAFTLRAMPHDFNGTWGSMWYLYDFVEHFEFADGRPGTSISRPELTSQEWSSEELFGSRDPRFRASVFYPESPWQGGKTLFHSGTLRNGQTLTSGTSEDGWPYKAIERNTVRTGFMVRKRCNENMKTEPVINDETDYIIFRLGEIYLNLAEAAFYLGFDDEALTVLNDLRARADMPEKEFISEETIQNERLVELSWENQSYWDMRRWRIAKQLLDGVRMKGLQYIYNYDTKKYQIKLINAEGVARTFLDRNYYLPLGVNRVTENPNFVENPGY
;
A
#
# COMPACT_ATOMS: atom_id res chain seq x y z
N MET A 1 -74.81 44.18 2.37
CA MET A 1 -74.18 43.90 1.04
C MET A 1 -72.95 44.77 0.73
N LYS A 2 -72.74 45.92 1.38
CA LYS A 2 -71.52 46.76 1.14
C LYS A 2 -70.24 46.17 1.75
N HIS A 3 -70.28 45.43 2.84
CA HIS A 3 -69.13 44.85 3.51
C HIS A 3 -68.60 43.55 2.87
N VAL A 4 -69.42 42.82 2.11
CA VAL A 4 -69.01 41.61 1.39
C VAL A 4 -68.10 41.92 0.16
N LYS A 5 -68.34 43.09 -0.48
CA LYS A 5 -67.55 43.52 -1.65
C LYS A 5 -66.10 43.90 -1.27
N TYR A 6 -65.85 44.40 -0.07
CA TYR A 6 -64.49 44.72 0.41
C TYR A 6 -63.75 43.48 0.86
N LEU A 7 -64.43 42.45 1.36
CA LEU A 7 -63.83 41.20 1.74
C LEU A 7 -63.31 40.45 0.52
N ILE A 8 -64.02 40.45 -0.61
CA ILE A 8 -63.61 39.79 -1.85
C ILE A 8 -62.41 40.52 -2.50
N VAL A 9 -62.30 41.83 -2.41
CA VAL A 9 -61.16 42.59 -2.95
C VAL A 9 -59.92 42.39 -2.12
N ILE A 10 -60.01 42.24 -0.80
CA ILE A 10 -58.84 41.96 0.08
C ILE A 10 -58.35 40.52 -0.11
N THR A 11 -59.29 39.56 -0.39
CA THR A 11 -58.91 38.17 -0.64
C THR A 11 -58.19 38.01 -2.01
N PHE A 12 -58.51 38.84 -3.01
CA PHE A 12 -57.83 38.76 -4.33
C PHE A 12 -56.48 39.46 -4.38
N LEU A 13 -56.19 40.39 -3.47
CA LEU A 13 -54.88 41.04 -3.32
C LEU A 13 -53.88 40.19 -2.51
N GLY A 14 -54.32 39.14 -1.82
CA GLY A 14 -53.50 38.23 -1.03
C GLY A 14 -52.81 37.11 -1.84
N PHE A 15 -53.15 36.91 -3.11
CA PHE A 15 -52.57 35.87 -3.97
C PHE A 15 -51.50 36.33 -4.97
N GLN A 16 -51.11 37.60 -4.90
CA GLN A 16 -49.93 38.13 -5.63
C GLN A 16 -48.68 38.09 -4.74
N SER A 17 -48.47 37.04 -3.98
CA SER A 17 -47.32 36.90 -3.09
C SER A 17 -46.28 35.98 -3.72
N CYS A 18 -45.27 36.59 -4.28
CA CYS A 18 -43.86 36.15 -4.35
C CYS A 18 -43.60 34.69 -4.76
N GLU A 19 -43.65 34.39 -6.05
CA GLU A 19 -42.90 33.24 -6.60
C GLU A 19 -41.38 33.38 -6.34
N SER A 20 -40.84 34.59 -6.30
CA SER A 20 -39.40 34.84 -6.07
C SER A 20 -38.93 34.63 -4.62
N PHE A 21 -39.83 34.34 -3.64
CA PHE A 21 -39.40 34.06 -2.26
C PHE A 21 -39.11 32.58 -2.03
N LEU A 22 -39.58 31.69 -2.90
CA LEU A 22 -39.31 30.24 -2.84
C LEU A 22 -38.10 29.81 -3.68
N ASP A 23 -37.64 30.67 -4.59
CA ASP A 23 -36.42 30.45 -5.41
C ASP A 23 -35.18 31.05 -4.78
N LYS A 24 -35.05 31.07 -3.47
CA LYS A 24 -33.77 31.30 -2.84
C LYS A 24 -32.94 30.00 -2.94
N GLU A 25 -32.07 29.95 -3.91
CA GLU A 25 -30.94 29.00 -3.83
C GLU A 25 -30.27 29.20 -2.46
N PRO A 26 -30.08 28.14 -1.67
CA PRO A 26 -29.33 28.25 -0.41
C PRO A 26 -27.96 28.88 -0.72
N LEU A 27 -27.66 30.01 -0.11
CA LEU A 27 -26.38 30.72 -0.28
C LEU A 27 -25.16 29.86 0.16
N ASP A 28 -25.41 28.72 0.76
CA ASP A 28 -24.42 27.78 1.30
C ASP A 28 -24.18 26.59 0.37
N ILE A 29 -24.92 26.46 -0.74
CA ILE A 29 -24.73 25.40 -1.75
C ILE A 29 -24.10 26.04 -2.97
N ILE A 30 -22.84 25.69 -3.25
CA ILE A 30 -22.18 26.03 -4.51
C ILE A 30 -22.95 25.29 -5.62
N SER A 31 -23.59 26.03 -6.52
CA SER A 31 -24.28 25.39 -7.65
C SER A 31 -23.27 24.75 -8.59
N ASP A 32 -23.65 23.64 -9.23
CA ASP A 32 -22.77 22.93 -10.16
C ASP A 32 -22.18 23.84 -11.24
N ALA A 33 -23.00 24.76 -11.80
CA ALA A 33 -22.53 25.70 -12.81
C ALA A 33 -21.40 26.60 -12.32
N VAL A 34 -21.39 27.03 -11.07
CA VAL A 34 -20.35 27.92 -10.50
C VAL A 34 -19.01 27.20 -10.34
N VAL A 35 -19.03 25.88 -10.14
CA VAL A 35 -17.78 25.09 -10.01
C VAL A 35 -16.91 25.22 -11.27
N TRP A 36 -17.52 25.18 -12.44
CA TRP A 36 -16.81 25.17 -13.72
C TRP A 36 -16.43 26.57 -14.23
N GLU A 37 -16.98 27.62 -13.62
CA GLU A 37 -16.65 29.02 -13.89
C GLU A 37 -15.49 29.56 -13.03
N ASP A 38 -15.11 28.83 -11.96
CA ASP A 38 -14.01 29.23 -11.06
C ASP A 38 -12.87 28.19 -11.05
N PRO A 39 -11.66 28.56 -11.56
CA PRO A 39 -10.50 27.68 -11.54
C PRO A 39 -10.12 27.13 -10.16
N ALA A 40 -10.38 27.89 -9.08
CA ALA A 40 -10.09 27.43 -7.73
C ALA A 40 -11.04 26.31 -7.30
N LEU A 41 -12.32 26.38 -7.68
CA LEU A 41 -13.30 25.33 -7.40
C LEU A 41 -13.04 24.07 -8.25
N VAL A 42 -12.66 24.21 -9.52
CA VAL A 42 -12.23 23.07 -10.36
C VAL A 42 -11.04 22.36 -9.73
N ASN A 43 -10.02 23.09 -9.27
CA ASN A 43 -8.87 22.52 -8.60
C ASN A 43 -9.22 21.91 -7.25
N ALA A 44 -10.17 22.46 -6.49
CA ALA A 44 -10.65 21.88 -5.24
C ALA A 44 -11.39 20.54 -5.48
N TYR A 45 -12.20 20.46 -6.54
CA TYR A 45 -12.86 19.22 -6.95
C TYR A 45 -11.82 18.15 -7.33
N LEU A 46 -10.83 18.51 -8.13
CA LEU A 46 -9.73 17.61 -8.50
C LEU A 46 -8.97 17.12 -7.26
N ALA A 47 -8.66 18.01 -6.31
CA ALA A 47 -7.98 17.65 -5.07
C ALA A 47 -8.80 16.64 -4.23
N ASP A 48 -10.12 16.78 -4.21
CA ASP A 48 -11.01 15.82 -3.56
C ASP A 48 -11.00 14.45 -4.26
N LEU A 49 -10.93 14.40 -5.60
CA LEU A 49 -10.76 13.15 -6.34
C LEU A 49 -9.44 12.45 -5.97
N TYR A 50 -8.33 13.19 -5.88
CA TYR A 50 -7.06 12.65 -5.40
C TYR A 50 -7.19 12.08 -3.97
N PHE A 51 -7.77 12.86 -3.07
CA PHE A 51 -7.94 12.43 -1.67
C PHE A 51 -8.76 11.15 -1.55
N ARG A 52 -9.85 11.03 -2.31
CA ARG A 52 -10.75 9.86 -2.26
C ARG A 52 -10.26 8.66 -3.07
N THR A 53 -9.22 8.83 -3.90
CA THR A 53 -8.59 7.71 -4.61
C THR A 53 -7.96 6.73 -3.63
N ASP A 54 -7.51 7.19 -2.46
CA ASP A 54 -6.87 6.35 -1.44
C ASP A 54 -5.73 5.53 -2.08
N PHE A 55 -4.68 6.20 -2.56
CA PHE A 55 -3.51 5.53 -3.16
C PHE A 55 -2.87 4.54 -2.21
N ILE A 56 -3.04 4.80 -0.94
CA ILE A 56 -2.54 3.97 0.13
C ILE A 56 -3.67 3.78 1.12
N GLU A 57 -3.68 2.62 1.68
CA GLU A 57 -4.45 2.28 2.85
C GLU A 57 -3.91 2.97 4.11
N LEU A 58 -3.39 4.18 3.98
CA LEU A 58 -3.01 5.06 5.08
C LEU A 58 -4.21 5.89 5.56
N ARG A 59 -5.40 5.31 5.54
CA ARG A 59 -6.55 5.93 6.20
C ARG A 59 -6.26 6.09 7.67
N GLY A 60 -5.69 7.22 8.02
CA GLY A 60 -5.25 7.38 9.36
C GLY A 60 -5.24 8.78 9.87
N ASN A 61 -6.23 9.58 9.53
CA ASN A 61 -6.48 10.80 10.28
C ASN A 61 -7.24 10.54 11.58
N THR A 62 -7.46 9.30 11.98
CA THR A 62 -8.19 9.01 13.19
C THR A 62 -7.33 8.27 14.19
N THR A 63 -7.64 8.41 15.46
CA THR A 63 -6.90 7.92 16.61
C THR A 63 -6.84 6.39 16.73
N GLU A 64 -7.50 5.64 15.84
CA GLU A 64 -7.69 4.19 15.98
C GLU A 64 -6.98 3.32 14.92
N GLN A 65 -6.01 3.84 14.19
CA GLN A 65 -5.60 3.28 12.91
C GLN A 65 -4.57 2.23 12.92
N THR A 66 -5.03 1.18 12.44
CA THR A 66 -4.39 -0.08 12.15
C THR A 66 -4.15 -0.33 10.68
N SER A 67 -4.64 0.55 9.83
CA SER A 67 -4.55 0.45 8.37
C SER A 67 -3.12 0.40 7.84
N PHE A 68 -2.17 1.11 8.44
CA PHE A 68 -0.76 1.07 8.02
C PHE A 68 -0.12 -0.32 7.96
N ALA A 69 -0.60 -1.24 8.78
CA ALA A 69 -0.02 -2.57 8.89
C ALA A 69 -0.88 -3.65 8.23
N MET A 70 -2.00 -3.28 7.61
CA MET A 70 -2.99 -4.26 7.23
C MET A 70 -2.49 -5.21 6.14
N ILE A 71 -2.11 -4.69 5.01
CA ILE A 71 -1.65 -5.50 3.88
C ILE A 71 -0.34 -6.23 4.22
N ALA A 72 0.61 -5.55 4.87
CA ALA A 72 1.83 -6.17 5.37
C ALA A 72 1.53 -7.30 6.37
N SER A 73 0.55 -7.10 7.27
CA SER A 73 0.12 -8.15 8.19
C SER A 73 -0.50 -9.34 7.47
N MET A 74 -1.33 -9.10 6.47
CA MET A 74 -1.95 -10.16 5.67
C MET A 74 -0.93 -10.93 4.85
N GLY A 75 0.06 -10.26 4.27
CA GLY A 75 1.17 -10.87 3.53
C GLY A 75 2.21 -11.60 4.39
N GLY A 76 2.04 -11.67 5.71
CA GLY A 76 3.00 -12.35 6.57
C GLY A 76 4.28 -11.56 6.88
N GLU A 77 4.39 -10.32 6.42
CA GLU A 77 5.53 -9.46 6.75
C GLU A 77 5.54 -9.08 8.23
N GLY A 78 4.37 -8.83 8.77
CA GLY A 78 4.24 -8.33 10.10
C GLY A 78 2.92 -8.65 10.79
N ARG A 79 2.72 -7.97 11.89
CA ARG A 79 1.43 -7.93 12.61
C ARG A 79 1.24 -6.58 13.26
N SER A 80 -0.02 -6.22 13.51
CA SER A 80 -0.37 -5.07 14.33
C SER A 80 -0.53 -5.42 15.81
N HIS A 81 -0.73 -4.42 16.66
CA HIS A 81 -0.66 -4.53 18.12
C HIS A 81 -1.66 -5.50 18.77
N GLY A 82 -2.92 -5.53 18.39
CA GLY A 82 -3.96 -6.25 19.13
C GLY A 82 -4.72 -7.28 18.32
N ALA A 83 -5.23 -8.30 18.99
CA ALA A 83 -6.08 -9.32 18.36
C ALA A 83 -7.44 -8.78 17.88
N HIS A 84 -7.82 -7.57 18.32
CA HIS A 84 -9.04 -6.87 17.89
C HIS A 84 -8.82 -5.96 16.69
N HIS A 85 -7.59 -5.81 16.23
CA HIS A 85 -7.30 -5.02 15.04
C HIS A 85 -7.74 -5.76 13.78
N GLN A 86 -8.29 -5.06 12.82
CA GLN A 86 -8.85 -5.64 11.60
C GLN A 86 -7.81 -6.43 10.81
N SER A 87 -6.56 -5.97 10.74
CA SER A 87 -5.46 -6.70 10.10
C SER A 87 -5.22 -8.09 10.70
N TYR A 88 -5.29 -8.21 12.03
CA TYR A 88 -5.20 -9.51 12.70
C TYR A 88 -6.44 -10.37 12.40
N VAL A 89 -7.63 -9.77 12.48
CA VAL A 89 -8.90 -10.43 12.17
C VAL A 89 -8.90 -10.93 10.72
N ALA A 90 -8.47 -10.09 9.77
CA ALA A 90 -8.42 -10.44 8.36
C ALA A 90 -7.43 -11.58 8.04
N SER A 91 -6.32 -11.69 8.78
CA SER A 91 -5.32 -12.74 8.58
C SER A 91 -5.64 -14.05 9.31
N THR A 92 -6.49 -14.03 10.34
CA THR A 92 -6.78 -15.21 11.19
C THR A 92 -8.20 -15.72 11.09
N ASN A 93 -9.13 -14.94 10.56
CA ASN A 93 -10.53 -15.33 10.38
C ASN A 93 -10.86 -15.64 8.93
N VAL A 94 -11.94 -16.38 8.75
CA VAL A 94 -12.48 -16.66 7.42
C VAL A 94 -13.19 -15.41 6.89
N ILE A 95 -12.74 -14.89 5.74
CA ILE A 95 -13.45 -13.84 5.02
C ILE A 95 -14.73 -14.42 4.42
N THR A 96 -15.85 -13.72 4.61
CA THR A 96 -17.18 -14.11 4.12
C THR A 96 -17.83 -13.00 3.33
N SER A 97 -18.84 -13.31 2.54
CA SER A 97 -19.62 -12.30 1.79
C SER A 97 -20.34 -11.25 2.65
N SER A 98 -20.52 -11.52 3.94
CA SER A 98 -21.08 -10.56 4.91
C SER A 98 -20.04 -9.93 5.86
N GLY A 99 -18.77 -10.26 5.71
CA GLY A 99 -17.69 -9.84 6.60
C GLY A 99 -16.38 -9.59 5.85
N ILE A 100 -16.40 -8.68 4.89
CA ILE A 100 -15.20 -8.16 4.24
C ILE A 100 -14.61 -7.10 5.20
N PRO A 101 -13.34 -7.19 5.58
CA PRO A 101 -12.69 -6.11 6.32
C PRO A 101 -12.73 -4.81 5.53
N ASP A 102 -13.08 -3.70 6.18
CA ASP A 102 -13.29 -2.40 5.52
C ASP A 102 -12.09 -1.96 4.67
N GLU A 103 -10.87 -2.22 5.14
CA GLU A 103 -9.64 -1.85 4.43
C GLU A 103 -9.39 -2.70 3.18
N LEU A 104 -9.99 -3.90 3.09
CA LEU A 104 -9.96 -4.73 1.88
C LEU A 104 -11.07 -4.37 0.91
N ASP A 105 -12.14 -3.75 1.39
CA ASP A 105 -13.33 -3.44 0.61
C ASP A 105 -13.15 -2.14 -0.20
N TYR A 106 -12.28 -2.20 -1.19
CA TYR A 106 -12.00 -1.08 -2.09
C TYR A 106 -12.99 -1.04 -3.25
N TRP A 107 -14.26 -0.67 -2.98
CA TRP A 107 -15.32 -0.59 -3.98
C TRP A 107 -15.62 0.86 -4.33
N LYS A 108 -14.94 1.44 -5.33
CA LYS A 108 -14.82 2.89 -5.56
C LYS A 108 -15.77 3.44 -6.64
N TYR A 109 -16.94 2.84 -6.88
CA TYR A 109 -17.82 3.29 -7.97
C TYR A 109 -18.36 4.72 -7.79
N GLN A 110 -18.55 5.19 -6.53
CA GLN A 110 -18.88 6.59 -6.32
C GLN A 110 -17.78 7.52 -6.83
N ASN A 111 -16.52 7.19 -6.55
CA ASN A 111 -15.38 7.99 -7.00
C ASN A 111 -15.18 7.89 -8.51
N ILE A 112 -15.41 6.72 -9.11
CA ILE A 112 -15.37 6.52 -10.56
C ILE A 112 -16.45 7.36 -11.24
N ARG A 113 -17.69 7.40 -10.69
CA ARG A 113 -18.75 8.27 -11.16
C ARG A 113 -18.32 9.74 -11.13
N ASP A 114 -17.72 10.18 -10.04
CA ASP A 114 -17.29 11.57 -9.89
C ASP A 114 -16.09 11.90 -10.80
N CYS A 115 -15.20 10.94 -11.09
CA CYS A 115 -14.18 11.07 -12.14
C CYS A 115 -14.81 11.24 -13.52
N ASN A 116 -15.79 10.40 -13.86
CA ASN A 116 -16.49 10.47 -15.15
C ASN A 116 -17.22 11.80 -15.29
N TYR A 117 -17.88 12.25 -14.22
CA TYR A 117 -18.55 13.54 -14.18
C TYR A 117 -17.57 14.72 -14.35
N PHE A 118 -16.42 14.67 -13.67
CA PHE A 118 -15.37 15.67 -13.86
C PHE A 118 -14.88 15.72 -15.30
N ILE A 119 -14.61 14.57 -15.94
CA ILE A 119 -14.15 14.47 -17.31
C ILE A 119 -15.17 15.06 -18.31
N GLU A 120 -16.45 14.85 -18.06
CA GLU A 120 -17.53 15.43 -18.87
C GLU A 120 -17.57 16.96 -18.70
N LYS A 121 -17.63 17.43 -17.46
CA LYS A 121 -17.94 18.81 -17.12
C LYS A 121 -16.76 19.79 -17.23
N ILE A 122 -15.52 19.34 -17.04
CA ILE A 122 -14.37 20.25 -17.13
C ILE A 122 -14.23 20.89 -18.52
N ARG A 123 -14.80 20.29 -19.55
CA ARG A 123 -14.82 20.84 -20.92
C ARG A 123 -15.68 22.11 -21.01
N GLU A 124 -16.58 22.35 -20.07
CA GLU A 124 -17.43 23.53 -19.94
C GLU A 124 -16.72 24.65 -19.13
N SER A 125 -15.54 24.37 -18.54
CA SER A 125 -14.84 25.30 -17.66
C SER A 125 -14.15 26.44 -18.39
N VAL A 126 -13.77 27.48 -17.66
CA VAL A 126 -13.05 28.66 -18.16
C VAL A 126 -11.53 28.45 -18.24
N LEU A 127 -11.03 27.25 -17.99
CA LEU A 127 -9.61 26.93 -18.05
C LEU A 127 -9.11 26.91 -19.50
N ASP A 128 -7.80 27.10 -19.68
CA ASP A 128 -7.16 26.93 -20.98
C ASP A 128 -7.29 25.50 -21.47
N PRO A 129 -7.49 25.26 -22.78
CA PRO A 129 -7.68 23.91 -23.35
C PRO A 129 -6.56 22.92 -22.99
N GLU A 130 -5.30 23.36 -23.00
CA GLU A 130 -4.16 22.50 -22.62
C GLU A 130 -4.24 22.08 -21.14
N VAL A 131 -4.71 22.97 -20.25
CA VAL A 131 -4.93 22.64 -18.85
C VAL A 131 -6.10 21.67 -18.69
N ILE A 132 -7.17 21.86 -19.46
CA ILE A 132 -8.33 20.95 -19.48
C ILE A 132 -7.88 19.53 -19.86
N ASP A 133 -7.15 19.38 -20.96
CA ASP A 133 -6.69 18.08 -21.45
C ASP A 133 -5.75 17.42 -20.40
N GLN A 134 -4.86 18.18 -19.80
CA GLN A 134 -3.99 17.69 -18.73
C GLN A 134 -4.80 17.20 -17.50
N ARG A 135 -5.81 17.96 -17.06
CA ARG A 135 -6.66 17.56 -15.92
C ARG A 135 -7.50 16.32 -16.23
N ILE A 136 -7.97 16.20 -17.47
CA ILE A 136 -8.64 14.98 -17.93
C ILE A 136 -7.69 13.78 -17.86
N ALA A 137 -6.46 13.92 -18.33
CA ALA A 137 -5.47 12.85 -18.25
C ALA A 137 -5.16 12.45 -16.80
N GLU A 138 -5.03 13.41 -15.89
CA GLU A 138 -4.87 13.13 -14.46
C GLU A 138 -6.05 12.31 -13.90
N VAL A 139 -7.28 12.73 -14.18
CA VAL A 139 -8.48 12.04 -13.65
C VAL A 139 -8.65 10.65 -14.29
N ARG A 140 -8.30 10.48 -15.55
CA ARG A 140 -8.24 9.16 -16.20
C ARG A 140 -7.22 8.25 -15.52
N PHE A 141 -6.05 8.79 -15.12
CA PHE A 141 -5.07 8.03 -14.36
C PHE A 141 -5.63 7.58 -13.00
N LEU A 142 -6.27 8.47 -12.24
CA LEU A 142 -6.91 8.13 -10.97
C LEU A 142 -7.95 7.02 -11.14
N ARG A 143 -8.77 7.12 -12.19
CA ARG A 143 -9.78 6.11 -12.54
C ARG A 143 -9.14 4.76 -12.89
N ALA A 144 -8.10 4.74 -13.71
CA ALA A 144 -7.37 3.53 -14.07
C ALA A 144 -6.71 2.88 -12.84
N TYR A 145 -6.14 3.67 -11.93
CA TYR A 145 -5.60 3.19 -10.67
C TYR A 145 -6.68 2.56 -9.78
N MET A 146 -7.84 3.19 -9.66
CA MET A 146 -8.97 2.62 -8.90
C MET A 146 -9.45 1.30 -9.49
N TYR A 147 -9.52 1.18 -10.82
CA TYR A 147 -9.84 -0.11 -11.47
C TYR A 147 -8.77 -1.16 -11.19
N PHE A 148 -7.48 -0.80 -11.19
CA PHE A 148 -6.42 -1.73 -10.80
C PHE A 148 -6.59 -2.21 -9.36
N GLN A 149 -6.88 -1.31 -8.43
CA GLN A 149 -7.11 -1.68 -7.04
C GLN A 149 -8.36 -2.57 -6.85
N MET A 150 -9.40 -2.37 -7.65
CA MET A 150 -10.59 -3.23 -7.61
C MET A 150 -10.33 -4.61 -8.22
N VAL A 151 -9.66 -4.68 -9.38
CA VAL A 151 -9.45 -5.96 -10.08
C VAL A 151 -8.55 -6.91 -9.30
N ILE A 152 -7.50 -6.42 -8.64
CA ILE A 152 -6.64 -7.28 -7.79
C ILE A 152 -7.37 -7.84 -6.56
N ARG A 153 -8.49 -7.24 -6.17
CA ARG A 153 -9.32 -7.67 -5.05
C ARG A 153 -10.44 -8.61 -5.49
N PHE A 154 -11.22 -8.19 -6.46
CA PHE A 154 -12.49 -8.80 -6.81
C PHE A 154 -12.45 -9.62 -8.12
N GLY A 155 -11.34 -9.53 -8.88
CA GLY A 155 -11.32 -10.02 -10.26
C GLY A 155 -12.14 -9.11 -11.18
N GLY A 156 -12.96 -9.67 -12.07
CA GLY A 156 -13.79 -8.88 -12.96
C GLY A 156 -14.78 -7.97 -12.22
N VAL A 157 -14.92 -6.74 -12.70
CA VAL A 157 -15.84 -5.71 -12.16
C VAL A 157 -16.45 -4.92 -13.33
N PRO A 158 -17.61 -4.27 -13.18
CA PRO A 158 -18.17 -3.43 -14.24
C PRO A 158 -17.22 -2.29 -14.66
N ILE A 159 -17.01 -2.10 -15.97
CA ILE A 159 -16.28 -0.95 -16.51
C ILE A 159 -17.29 0.15 -16.84
N ILE A 160 -17.20 1.28 -16.14
CA ILE A 160 -18.11 2.44 -16.29
C ILE A 160 -17.24 3.66 -16.58
N THR A 161 -17.37 4.21 -17.80
CA THR A 161 -16.54 5.32 -18.30
C THR A 161 -17.29 6.63 -18.47
N GLU A 162 -18.61 6.60 -18.25
CA GLU A 162 -19.51 7.76 -18.35
C GLU A 162 -20.39 7.86 -17.10
N PRO A 163 -20.85 9.06 -16.72
CA PRO A 163 -21.81 9.20 -15.62
C PRO A 163 -23.14 8.50 -15.96
N GLN A 164 -23.58 7.59 -15.10
CA GLN A 164 -24.89 6.96 -15.26
C GLN A 164 -26.01 7.90 -14.75
N ASP A 165 -27.10 8.00 -15.51
CA ASP A 165 -28.32 8.70 -15.04
C ASP A 165 -29.02 7.84 -13.98
N MET A 166 -29.14 8.37 -12.76
CA MET A 166 -29.82 7.69 -11.65
C MET A 166 -31.32 7.47 -11.89
N ASN A 167 -31.91 8.19 -12.85
CA ASN A 167 -33.33 8.04 -13.24
C ASN A 167 -33.49 7.08 -14.43
N ALA A 168 -32.43 6.57 -15.02
CA ALA A 168 -32.48 5.59 -16.08
C ALA A 168 -33.16 4.28 -15.63
N PRO A 169 -33.71 3.48 -16.55
CA PRO A 169 -34.18 2.15 -16.25
C PRO A 169 -33.14 1.31 -15.51
N LYS A 170 -33.58 0.44 -14.59
CA LYS A 170 -32.67 -0.41 -13.80
C LYS A 170 -31.77 -1.28 -14.66
N GLU A 171 -32.24 -1.70 -15.81
CA GLU A 171 -31.53 -2.50 -16.80
C GLU A 171 -30.30 -1.77 -17.37
N GLU A 172 -30.31 -0.44 -17.39
CA GLU A 172 -29.19 0.41 -17.84
C GLU A 172 -28.24 0.73 -16.68
N ILE A 173 -28.76 0.82 -15.45
CA ILE A 173 -27.96 1.10 -14.25
C ILE A 173 -27.28 -0.16 -13.74
N TYR A 174 -27.98 -1.30 -13.73
CA TYR A 174 -27.47 -2.57 -13.22
C TYR A 174 -26.72 -3.34 -14.29
N VAL A 175 -25.53 -2.86 -14.64
CA VAL A 175 -24.65 -3.53 -15.61
C VAL A 175 -23.99 -4.78 -14.99
N PRO A 176 -23.74 -5.83 -15.79
CA PRO A 176 -23.02 -7.02 -15.33
C PRO A 176 -21.54 -6.69 -15.09
N ARG A 177 -20.83 -7.63 -14.48
CA ARG A 177 -19.38 -7.58 -14.37
C ARG A 177 -18.74 -7.80 -15.76
N ASN A 178 -17.73 -7.03 -16.06
CA ASN A 178 -16.75 -7.38 -17.08
C ASN A 178 -15.84 -8.48 -16.56
N SER A 179 -15.22 -9.26 -17.43
CA SER A 179 -14.23 -10.25 -17.03
C SER A 179 -12.98 -9.59 -16.45
N GLU A 180 -12.25 -10.34 -15.66
CA GLU A 180 -10.97 -9.90 -15.10
C GLU A 180 -10.02 -9.45 -16.21
N LYS A 181 -9.98 -10.21 -17.33
CA LYS A 181 -9.20 -9.85 -18.51
C LYS A 181 -9.62 -8.50 -19.09
N GLU A 182 -10.91 -8.27 -19.31
CA GLU A 182 -11.39 -6.99 -19.86
C GLU A 182 -11.04 -5.80 -18.97
N VAL A 183 -11.04 -5.98 -17.64
CA VAL A 183 -10.66 -4.89 -16.72
C VAL A 183 -9.15 -4.60 -16.83
N TYR A 184 -8.29 -5.63 -16.90
CA TYR A 184 -6.87 -5.41 -17.11
C TYR A 184 -6.61 -4.79 -18.49
N ASP A 185 -7.26 -5.26 -19.55
CA ASP A 185 -7.13 -4.71 -20.89
C ASP A 185 -7.56 -3.23 -20.93
N PHE A 186 -8.63 -2.87 -20.22
CA PHE A 186 -9.05 -1.48 -20.06
C PHE A 186 -7.97 -0.62 -19.38
N ILE A 187 -7.40 -1.09 -18.26
CA ILE A 187 -6.32 -0.37 -17.56
C ILE A 187 -5.11 -0.18 -18.48
N LEU A 188 -4.75 -1.22 -19.25
CA LEU A 188 -3.63 -1.17 -20.16
C LEU A 188 -3.89 -0.26 -21.37
N ALA A 189 -5.12 -0.19 -21.87
CA ALA A 189 -5.52 0.74 -22.91
C ALA A 189 -5.46 2.19 -22.41
N GLU A 190 -6.08 2.49 -21.25
CA GLU A 190 -6.02 3.82 -20.63
C GLU A 190 -4.58 4.27 -20.41
N THR A 191 -3.75 3.43 -19.80
CA THR A 191 -2.34 3.79 -19.52
C THR A 191 -1.51 3.95 -20.79
N ALA A 192 -1.82 3.27 -21.90
CA ALA A 192 -1.14 3.45 -23.18
C ALA A 192 -1.39 4.84 -23.78
N GLU A 193 -2.60 5.38 -23.64
CA GLU A 193 -2.93 6.75 -24.08
C GLU A 193 -2.33 7.78 -23.11
N LEU A 194 -2.42 7.55 -21.80
CA LEU A 194 -1.92 8.47 -20.78
C LEU A 194 -0.42 8.74 -20.85
N VAL A 195 0.40 7.84 -21.39
CA VAL A 195 1.83 8.10 -21.60
C VAL A 195 2.10 9.18 -22.66
N GLU A 196 1.14 9.45 -23.53
CA GLU A 196 1.21 10.54 -24.51
C GLU A 196 0.59 11.85 -23.98
N ASP A 197 -0.45 11.74 -23.16
CA ASP A 197 -1.24 12.88 -22.65
C ASP A 197 -0.63 13.55 -21.42
N LEU A 198 0.06 12.77 -20.56
CA LEU A 198 0.66 13.28 -19.32
C LEU A 198 2.06 13.87 -19.55
N PRO A 199 2.43 14.94 -18.84
CA PRO A 199 3.76 15.52 -18.94
C PRO A 199 4.85 14.60 -18.39
N SER A 200 6.08 14.80 -18.84
CA SER A 200 7.24 14.05 -18.32
C SER A 200 7.68 14.51 -16.93
N GLN A 201 7.40 15.75 -16.58
CA GLN A 201 7.75 16.37 -15.28
C GLN A 201 6.75 17.47 -14.95
N TYR A 202 6.59 17.72 -13.66
CA TYR A 202 5.86 18.88 -13.13
C TYR A 202 6.79 19.84 -12.41
N GLY A 203 6.37 21.09 -12.25
CA GLY A 203 6.99 22.02 -11.34
C GLY A 203 6.73 21.66 -9.87
N SER A 204 7.48 22.25 -8.95
CA SER A 204 7.40 21.98 -7.51
C SER A 204 6.00 22.19 -6.89
N GLN A 205 5.18 23.05 -7.50
CA GLN A 205 3.82 23.34 -7.03
C GLN A 205 2.82 22.20 -7.35
N ASP A 206 3.17 21.36 -8.30
CA ASP A 206 2.35 20.24 -8.77
C ASP A 206 2.94 18.87 -8.39
N LYS A 207 3.82 18.84 -7.38
CA LYS A 207 4.39 17.60 -6.83
C LYS A 207 3.26 16.64 -6.41
N GLY A 208 3.42 15.35 -6.69
CA GLY A 208 2.43 14.32 -6.40
C GLY A 208 1.40 14.06 -7.51
N ARG A 209 1.36 14.88 -8.57
CA ARG A 209 0.53 14.60 -9.74
C ARG A 209 1.15 13.50 -10.61
N PRO A 210 0.36 12.67 -11.28
CA PRO A 210 0.88 11.61 -12.13
C PRO A 210 1.56 12.19 -13.37
N THR A 211 2.80 11.81 -13.58
CA THR A 211 3.52 12.02 -14.83
C THR A 211 3.28 10.85 -15.78
N LYS A 212 3.73 10.95 -17.04
CA LYS A 212 3.73 9.81 -17.96
C LYS A 212 4.50 8.61 -17.41
N TRP A 213 5.48 8.84 -16.53
CA TRP A 213 6.23 7.76 -15.88
C TRP A 213 5.41 7.02 -14.84
N ALA A 214 4.50 7.71 -14.17
CA ALA A 214 3.51 7.08 -13.30
C ALA A 214 2.52 6.21 -14.11
N ALA A 215 2.13 6.66 -15.31
CA ALA A 215 1.30 5.85 -16.21
C ALA A 215 2.05 4.59 -16.70
N TYR A 216 3.33 4.71 -17.07
CA TYR A 216 4.18 3.55 -17.38
C TYR A 216 4.34 2.61 -16.17
N ALA A 217 4.50 3.14 -14.95
CA ALA A 217 4.64 2.32 -13.75
C ALA A 217 3.35 1.53 -13.45
N LEU A 218 2.19 2.17 -13.54
CA LEU A 218 0.91 1.47 -13.41
C LEU A 218 0.72 0.42 -14.52
N ARG A 219 1.10 0.73 -15.76
CA ARG A 219 1.07 -0.18 -16.91
C ARG A 219 1.97 -1.39 -16.66
N SER A 220 3.20 -1.18 -16.20
CA SER A 220 4.15 -2.24 -15.88
C SER A 220 3.59 -3.16 -14.79
N ARG A 221 3.10 -2.59 -13.67
CA ARG A 221 2.53 -3.35 -12.55
C ARG A 221 1.30 -4.13 -12.97
N ALA A 222 0.34 -3.49 -13.65
CA ALA A 222 -0.90 -4.15 -14.07
C ALA A 222 -0.64 -5.30 -15.07
N ALA A 223 0.21 -5.08 -16.05
CA ALA A 223 0.56 -6.11 -17.02
C ALA A 223 1.29 -7.30 -16.38
N LEU A 224 2.22 -7.05 -15.42
CA LEU A 224 2.89 -8.11 -14.69
C LEU A 224 1.91 -8.94 -13.85
N TYR A 225 0.93 -8.28 -13.21
CA TYR A 225 -0.12 -8.98 -12.46
C TYR A 225 -0.96 -9.87 -13.38
N ALA A 226 -1.38 -9.36 -14.54
CA ALA A 226 -2.12 -10.14 -15.54
C ALA A 226 -1.30 -11.35 -16.04
N ALA A 227 -0.01 -11.15 -16.38
CA ALA A 227 0.90 -12.24 -16.76
C ALA A 227 1.02 -13.32 -15.68
N SER A 228 1.15 -12.90 -14.41
CA SER A 228 1.23 -13.85 -13.29
C SER A 228 -0.07 -14.64 -13.09
N ILE A 229 -1.23 -13.99 -13.20
CA ILE A 229 -2.54 -14.65 -13.09
C ILE A 229 -2.73 -15.63 -14.26
N ALA A 230 -2.28 -15.26 -15.48
CA ALA A 230 -2.27 -16.16 -16.64
C ALA A 230 -1.37 -17.38 -16.42
N LYS A 231 -0.21 -17.18 -15.75
CA LYS A 231 0.78 -18.25 -15.51
C LYS A 231 0.36 -19.22 -14.42
N TYR A 232 -0.18 -18.71 -13.32
CA TYR A 232 -0.42 -19.49 -12.10
C TYR A 232 -1.90 -19.66 -11.74
N GLY A 233 -2.79 -18.88 -12.33
CA GLY A 233 -4.21 -18.91 -12.07
C GLY A 233 -4.96 -19.89 -12.94
N GLU A 234 -6.25 -19.97 -12.70
CA GLU A 234 -7.19 -20.79 -13.48
C GLU A 234 -8.34 -19.93 -13.98
N VAL A 235 -8.84 -20.24 -15.16
CA VAL A 235 -10.07 -19.63 -15.69
C VAL A 235 -11.27 -20.18 -14.94
N GLN A 236 -12.11 -19.33 -14.38
CA GLN A 236 -13.27 -19.67 -13.58
C GLN A 236 -14.51 -18.87 -14.02
N LEU A 237 -15.70 -19.33 -13.63
CA LEU A 237 -16.98 -18.69 -13.92
C LEU A 237 -17.13 -18.33 -15.42
N ASP A 238 -16.90 -19.31 -16.30
CA ASP A 238 -17.01 -19.18 -17.74
C ASP A 238 -16.19 -18.02 -18.34
N GLY A 239 -15.01 -17.74 -17.76
CA GLY A 239 -14.08 -16.70 -18.21
C GLY A 239 -14.24 -15.36 -17.50
N LEU A 240 -15.12 -15.26 -16.51
CA LEU A 240 -15.27 -14.04 -15.72
C LEU A 240 -14.02 -13.77 -14.85
N LEU A 241 -13.32 -14.82 -14.41
CA LEU A 241 -12.10 -14.77 -13.63
C LEU A 241 -10.98 -15.57 -14.30
N GLY A 242 -9.74 -15.09 -14.10
CA GLY A 242 -8.54 -15.71 -14.62
C GLY A 242 -8.29 -15.45 -16.11
N PHE A 243 -7.18 -15.97 -16.60
CA PHE A 243 -6.69 -15.79 -17.96
C PHE A 243 -6.27 -17.13 -18.57
N PRO A 244 -6.36 -17.32 -19.87
CA PRO A 244 -5.73 -18.46 -20.52
C PRO A 244 -4.20 -18.34 -20.43
N ALA A 245 -3.51 -19.48 -20.29
CA ALA A 245 -2.04 -19.50 -20.20
C ALA A 245 -1.32 -18.91 -21.42
N SER A 246 -2.00 -18.81 -22.58
CA SER A 246 -1.48 -18.13 -23.78
C SER A 246 -1.29 -16.63 -23.61
N ASP A 247 -1.85 -16.04 -22.58
CA ASP A 247 -1.78 -14.61 -22.32
C ASP A 247 -0.54 -14.21 -21.48
N VAL A 248 0.27 -15.18 -21.03
CA VAL A 248 1.50 -14.90 -20.23
C VAL A 248 2.45 -13.98 -21.01
N ASP A 249 2.91 -14.42 -22.18
CA ASP A 249 3.90 -13.67 -22.97
C ASP A 249 3.40 -12.30 -23.42
N PRO A 250 2.17 -12.13 -23.93
CA PRO A 250 1.65 -10.82 -24.28
C PRO A 250 1.66 -9.81 -23.14
N TYR A 251 1.20 -10.21 -21.94
CA TYR A 251 1.22 -9.30 -20.79
C TYR A 251 2.62 -9.11 -20.21
N ALA A 252 3.46 -10.15 -20.18
CA ALA A 252 4.86 -10.02 -19.78
C ALA A 252 5.60 -9.03 -20.69
N GLN A 253 5.35 -9.06 -22.01
CA GLN A 253 5.96 -8.13 -22.96
C GLN A 253 5.54 -6.69 -22.67
N ILE A 254 4.26 -6.43 -22.37
CA ILE A 254 3.78 -5.08 -22.01
C ILE A 254 4.49 -4.57 -20.75
N SER A 255 4.62 -5.43 -19.72
CA SER A 255 5.33 -5.07 -18.49
C SER A 255 6.81 -4.79 -18.72
N TYR A 256 7.46 -5.64 -19.51
CA TYR A 256 8.85 -5.50 -19.92
C TYR A 256 9.08 -4.16 -20.63
N ASP A 257 8.31 -3.86 -21.69
CA ASP A 257 8.45 -2.64 -22.47
C ASP A 257 8.21 -1.38 -21.64
N ALA A 258 7.19 -1.39 -20.80
CA ALA A 258 6.88 -0.27 -19.89
C ALA A 258 8.01 -0.03 -18.87
N SER A 259 8.58 -1.09 -18.31
CA SER A 259 9.70 -1.01 -17.38
C SER A 259 10.97 -0.49 -18.07
N LYS A 260 11.28 -0.98 -19.26
CA LYS A 260 12.40 -0.49 -20.09
C LYS A 260 12.27 0.99 -20.43
N ALA A 261 11.05 1.45 -20.73
CA ALA A 261 10.79 2.86 -21.02
C ALA A 261 11.13 3.76 -19.81
N ILE A 262 10.77 3.33 -18.60
CA ILE A 262 11.10 4.08 -17.39
C ILE A 262 12.61 4.04 -17.13
N MET A 263 13.25 2.89 -17.19
CA MET A 263 14.69 2.76 -16.89
C MET A 263 15.56 3.50 -17.93
N GLY A 264 15.10 3.60 -19.18
CA GLY A 264 15.82 4.28 -20.28
C GLY A 264 15.56 5.77 -20.39
N ASN A 265 14.75 6.39 -19.55
CA ASN A 265 14.29 7.78 -19.73
C ASN A 265 15.33 8.86 -19.36
N GLY A 266 16.40 8.51 -18.67
CA GLY A 266 17.44 9.45 -18.21
C GLY A 266 17.03 10.40 -17.08
N ILE A 267 15.78 10.29 -16.59
CA ILE A 267 15.23 11.11 -15.50
C ILE A 267 15.36 10.36 -14.17
N HIS A 268 15.01 9.06 -14.18
CA HIS A 268 15.01 8.22 -12.99
C HIS A 268 16.30 7.41 -12.87
N SER A 269 16.78 7.25 -11.64
CA SER A 269 17.91 6.39 -11.28
C SER A 269 17.73 5.85 -9.87
N LEU A 270 18.34 4.71 -9.56
CA LEU A 270 18.34 4.19 -8.19
C LEU A 270 18.97 5.21 -7.24
N TYR A 271 18.39 5.32 -6.04
CA TYR A 271 18.87 6.24 -5.00
C TYR A 271 20.24 5.78 -4.46
N GLN A 272 21.26 6.62 -4.61
CA GLN A 272 22.64 6.35 -4.21
C GLN A 272 23.32 7.63 -3.70
N GLN A 273 22.66 8.33 -2.75
CA GLN A 273 23.17 9.58 -2.19
C GLN A 273 24.09 9.38 -0.97
N HIS A 274 24.15 8.17 -0.41
CA HIS A 274 24.95 7.86 0.76
C HIS A 274 25.83 6.62 0.51
N ALA A 275 27.09 6.68 0.99
CA ALA A 275 28.04 5.58 0.85
C ALA A 275 27.70 4.37 1.74
N ASP A 276 27.07 4.58 2.91
CA ASP A 276 26.58 3.50 3.77
C ASP A 276 25.24 2.98 3.19
N PRO A 277 25.14 1.71 2.78
CA PRO A 277 23.95 1.17 2.16
C PRO A 277 22.72 1.14 3.11
N VAL A 278 22.93 1.08 4.43
CA VAL A 278 21.85 1.18 5.42
C VAL A 278 21.27 2.59 5.42
N VAL A 279 22.14 3.59 5.54
CA VAL A 279 21.76 5.00 5.53
C VAL A 279 21.13 5.37 4.17
N ASN A 280 21.68 4.85 3.08
CA ASN A 280 21.18 5.06 1.74
C ASN A 280 19.75 4.54 1.60
N PHE A 281 19.48 3.30 2.01
CA PHE A 281 18.13 2.73 1.91
C PHE A 281 17.11 3.39 2.86
N GLN A 282 17.55 3.88 4.02
CA GLN A 282 16.69 4.65 4.92
C GLN A 282 16.28 5.99 4.29
N ASN A 283 17.25 6.73 3.75
CA ASN A 283 17.00 8.05 3.21
C ASN A 283 16.24 8.02 1.88
N LEU A 284 16.24 6.92 1.13
CA LEU A 284 15.35 6.73 -0.01
C LEU A 284 13.90 7.10 0.31
N PHE A 285 13.43 6.79 1.51
CA PHE A 285 12.04 7.00 1.93
C PHE A 285 11.82 8.33 2.68
N LEU A 286 12.87 9.08 2.95
CA LEU A 286 12.83 10.30 3.75
C LEU A 286 13.31 11.53 2.99
N ASP A 287 14.03 11.32 1.88
CA ASP A 287 14.51 12.40 1.01
C ASP A 287 13.42 12.78 0.00
N GLU A 288 12.78 13.92 0.27
CA GLU A 288 11.70 14.48 -0.55
C GLU A 288 12.21 15.52 -1.56
N SER A 289 13.53 15.68 -1.65
CA SER A 289 14.17 16.57 -2.61
C SER A 289 14.08 16.06 -4.05
N ASP A 290 14.26 16.96 -5.00
CA ASP A 290 14.32 16.64 -6.43
C ASP A 290 15.56 15.77 -6.80
N ASP A 291 16.50 15.56 -5.87
CA ASP A 291 17.66 14.67 -6.05
C ASP A 291 17.31 13.20 -5.85
N ASN A 292 16.18 12.91 -5.22
CA ASN A 292 15.65 11.54 -5.14
C ASN A 292 15.02 11.12 -6.47
N LYS A 293 15.85 10.65 -7.38
CA LYS A 293 15.43 10.21 -8.72
C LYS A 293 14.80 8.82 -8.74
N GLU A 294 14.76 8.11 -7.62
CA GLU A 294 14.10 6.80 -7.56
C GLU A 294 12.57 6.92 -7.46
N VAL A 295 12.05 8.00 -6.89
CA VAL A 295 10.61 8.25 -6.74
C VAL A 295 10.00 8.59 -8.10
N ILE A 296 8.99 7.82 -8.52
CA ILE A 296 8.22 8.04 -9.74
C ILE A 296 6.92 8.78 -9.42
N MET A 297 6.24 8.39 -8.35
CA MET A 297 5.03 9.05 -7.85
C MET A 297 4.92 8.86 -6.35
N ALA A 298 4.56 9.92 -5.64
CA ALA A 298 4.29 9.88 -4.20
C ALA A 298 2.98 10.59 -3.85
N GLU A 299 2.34 10.14 -2.79
CA GLU A 299 1.30 10.90 -2.12
C GLU A 299 1.97 11.88 -1.17
N VAL A 300 1.69 13.16 -1.38
CA VAL A 300 2.36 14.27 -0.67
C VAL A 300 1.62 14.59 0.63
N TYR A 301 2.36 14.72 1.71
CA TYR A 301 1.89 15.15 3.01
C TYR A 301 2.47 16.52 3.36
N ASP A 302 1.68 17.37 4.04
CA ASP A 302 2.07 18.72 4.45
C ASP A 302 1.25 19.07 5.70
N TYR A 303 1.91 19.08 6.84
CA TYR A 303 1.27 19.38 8.12
C TYR A 303 0.67 20.78 8.16
N SER A 304 1.30 21.75 7.49
CA SER A 304 0.79 23.12 7.41
C SER A 304 -0.57 23.22 6.71
N LYS A 305 -0.88 22.25 5.85
CA LYS A 305 -2.16 22.08 5.14
C LYS A 305 -3.10 21.09 5.81
N ASN A 306 -2.84 20.77 7.08
CA ASN A 306 -3.62 19.80 7.86
C ASN A 306 -3.64 18.38 7.24
N ARG A 307 -2.53 18.01 6.58
CA ARG A 307 -2.35 16.71 5.98
C ARG A 307 -1.08 16.07 6.53
N ALA A 308 -1.24 15.20 7.52
CA ALA A 308 -0.17 14.49 8.18
C ALA A 308 -0.64 13.09 8.61
N HIS A 309 0.29 12.23 8.97
CA HIS A 309 0.02 10.90 9.47
C HIS A 309 0.79 10.57 10.75
N ALA A 310 0.60 9.38 11.29
CA ALA A 310 1.22 8.94 12.54
C ALA A 310 2.17 7.76 12.35
N PHE A 311 2.74 7.58 11.14
CA PHE A 311 3.51 6.37 10.82
C PHE A 311 4.70 6.17 11.76
N THR A 312 5.61 7.15 11.85
CA THR A 312 6.80 7.09 12.72
C THR A 312 6.41 6.87 14.19
N LEU A 313 5.41 7.62 14.68
CA LEU A 313 4.92 7.50 16.05
C LEU A 313 4.39 6.08 16.39
N ARG A 314 3.82 5.39 15.41
CA ARG A 314 3.26 4.04 15.57
C ARG A 314 4.27 2.93 15.35
N ALA A 315 5.30 3.18 14.55
CA ALA A 315 6.31 2.20 14.21
C ALA A 315 7.46 2.15 15.21
N MET A 316 7.89 3.29 15.74
CA MET A 316 9.07 3.34 16.60
C MET A 316 8.85 2.69 17.98
N PRO A 317 9.94 2.15 18.60
CA PRO A 317 9.88 1.55 19.91
C PRO A 317 9.48 2.54 21.03
N HIS A 318 8.83 2.01 22.04
CA HIS A 318 8.32 2.79 23.18
C HIS A 318 9.40 3.50 24.01
N ASP A 319 10.62 2.99 24.01
CA ASP A 319 11.77 3.59 24.71
C ASP A 319 12.06 5.02 24.23
N PHE A 320 11.60 5.34 23.03
CA PHE A 320 11.83 6.62 22.36
C PHE A 320 10.53 7.43 22.20
N ASN A 321 9.64 7.33 23.17
CA ASN A 321 8.30 7.95 23.17
C ASN A 321 7.36 7.45 22.07
N GLY A 322 7.64 6.30 21.47
CA GLY A 322 6.67 5.61 20.65
C GLY A 322 5.40 5.38 21.46
N THR A 323 4.36 6.17 21.18
CA THR A 323 3.16 6.15 22.01
C THR A 323 2.41 4.82 21.89
N TRP A 324 2.64 4.09 20.80
CA TRP A 324 1.79 2.95 20.46
C TRP A 324 2.57 1.69 20.07
N GLY A 325 3.75 1.80 19.41
CA GLY A 325 4.59 0.67 19.02
C GLY A 325 3.77 -0.48 18.44
N SER A 326 3.07 -0.26 17.32
CA SER A 326 2.01 -1.16 16.88
C SER A 326 2.30 -1.88 15.56
N MET A 327 3.49 -1.66 14.97
CA MET A 327 3.89 -2.25 13.70
C MET A 327 5.15 -3.10 13.89
N TRP A 328 5.03 -4.40 13.65
CA TRP A 328 6.03 -5.39 14.04
C TRP A 328 6.30 -6.36 12.91
N TYR A 329 7.58 -6.60 12.60
CA TYR A 329 7.97 -7.70 11.72
C TYR A 329 7.78 -9.06 12.39
N LEU A 330 7.44 -10.05 11.61
CA LEU A 330 7.43 -11.47 12.01
C LEU A 330 8.82 -12.08 11.76
N TYR A 331 9.23 -13.02 12.61
CA TYR A 331 10.52 -13.69 12.46
C TYR A 331 10.57 -14.51 11.17
N ASP A 332 9.46 -15.16 10.81
CA ASP A 332 9.36 -15.89 9.54
C ASP A 332 9.68 -14.97 8.34
N PHE A 333 9.29 -13.70 8.39
CA PHE A 333 9.64 -12.74 7.34
C PHE A 333 11.10 -12.24 7.46
N VAL A 334 11.61 -12.08 8.68
CA VAL A 334 13.01 -11.68 8.90
C VAL A 334 13.99 -12.69 8.28
N GLU A 335 13.61 -13.95 8.21
CA GLU A 335 14.43 -15.02 7.57
C GLU A 335 14.55 -14.86 6.03
N HIS A 336 13.77 -14.00 5.37
CA HIS A 336 13.96 -13.64 3.96
C HIS A 336 15.16 -12.73 3.72
N PHE A 337 15.54 -11.92 4.71
CA PHE A 337 16.74 -11.10 4.61
C PHE A 337 17.99 -11.98 4.74
N GLU A 338 18.76 -12.05 3.68
CA GLU A 338 20.03 -12.77 3.66
C GLU A 338 21.06 -12.16 4.61
N PHE A 339 22.18 -12.81 4.78
CA PHE A 339 23.36 -12.18 5.36
C PHE A 339 24.14 -11.40 4.28
N ALA A 340 24.90 -10.39 4.68
CA ALA A 340 25.66 -9.53 3.77
C ALA A 340 26.70 -10.29 2.93
N ASP A 341 27.08 -11.50 3.33
CA ASP A 341 27.93 -12.41 2.56
C ASP A 341 27.16 -13.30 1.55
N GLY A 342 25.85 -13.08 1.41
CA GLY A 342 24.97 -13.82 0.49
C GLY A 342 24.41 -15.12 1.02
N ARG A 343 24.76 -15.55 2.24
CA ARG A 343 24.14 -16.74 2.87
C ARG A 343 22.66 -16.49 3.11
N PRO A 344 21.81 -17.52 2.92
CA PRO A 344 20.38 -17.42 3.24
C PRO A 344 20.13 -16.92 4.65
N GLY A 345 19.07 -16.16 4.86
CA GLY A 345 18.67 -15.67 6.19
C GLY A 345 18.34 -16.77 7.19
N THR A 346 18.05 -17.99 6.70
CA THR A 346 17.85 -19.22 7.48
C THR A 346 19.13 -19.97 7.81
N SER A 347 20.32 -19.46 7.46
CA SER A 347 21.62 -20.12 7.71
C SER A 347 21.90 -20.42 9.18
N ILE A 348 21.34 -19.61 10.08
CA ILE A 348 21.25 -19.97 11.50
C ILE A 348 19.93 -20.72 11.67
N SER A 349 20.01 -22.03 11.84
CA SER A 349 18.79 -22.83 12.00
C SER A 349 18.05 -22.50 13.30
N ARG A 350 16.73 -22.64 13.31
CA ARG A 350 15.92 -22.35 14.51
C ARG A 350 16.33 -23.16 15.77
N PRO A 351 16.72 -24.45 15.65
CA PRO A 351 17.30 -25.18 16.78
C PRO A 351 18.64 -24.58 17.25
N GLU A 352 19.52 -24.20 16.35
CA GLU A 352 20.80 -23.57 16.67
C GLU A 352 20.59 -22.22 17.35
N LEU A 353 19.70 -21.38 16.80
CA LEU A 353 19.31 -20.08 17.33
C LEU A 353 18.92 -20.13 18.80
N THR A 354 18.22 -21.20 19.22
CA THR A 354 17.71 -21.37 20.59
C THR A 354 18.63 -22.16 21.52
N SER A 355 19.72 -22.75 21.01
CA SER A 355 20.59 -23.64 21.78
C SER A 355 21.78 -22.96 22.43
N GLN A 356 22.10 -21.75 22.02
CA GLN A 356 23.26 -20.97 22.49
C GLN A 356 22.93 -19.49 22.67
N GLU A 357 23.88 -18.74 23.21
CA GLU A 357 23.76 -17.29 23.37
C GLU A 357 24.37 -16.56 22.18
N TRP A 358 23.74 -15.47 21.77
CA TRP A 358 24.12 -14.66 20.63
C TRP A 358 24.25 -13.19 21.03
N SER A 359 25.26 -12.51 20.50
CA SER A 359 25.24 -11.04 20.49
C SER A 359 24.25 -10.53 19.44
N SER A 360 23.79 -9.29 19.59
CA SER A 360 22.97 -8.65 18.56
C SER A 360 23.71 -8.54 17.22
N GLU A 361 25.01 -8.28 17.27
CA GLU A 361 25.86 -8.18 16.07
C GLU A 361 25.94 -9.51 15.32
N GLU A 362 26.13 -10.64 16.01
CA GLU A 362 26.18 -11.98 15.39
C GLU A 362 24.87 -12.33 14.67
N LEU A 363 23.71 -11.91 15.22
CA LEU A 363 22.39 -12.24 14.66
C LEU A 363 21.94 -11.27 13.56
N PHE A 364 22.23 -9.98 13.74
CA PHE A 364 21.58 -8.91 13.00
C PHE A 364 22.54 -7.94 12.32
N GLY A 365 23.73 -7.73 12.89
CA GLY A 365 24.69 -6.75 12.39
C GLY A 365 25.25 -7.07 11.01
N SER A 366 25.38 -8.36 10.69
CA SER A 366 25.86 -8.86 9.41
C SER A 366 24.77 -9.28 8.42
N ARG A 367 23.50 -8.94 8.68
CA ARG A 367 22.42 -9.15 7.71
C ARG A 367 22.42 -8.10 6.61
N ASP A 368 21.69 -8.39 5.54
CA ASP A 368 21.38 -7.49 4.45
C ASP A 368 21.22 -6.04 4.96
N PRO A 369 21.89 -5.05 4.39
CA PRO A 369 21.75 -3.65 4.79
C PRO A 369 20.29 -3.16 4.81
N ARG A 370 19.43 -3.68 3.94
CA ARG A 370 17.99 -3.35 3.92
C ARG A 370 17.26 -3.86 5.16
N PHE A 371 17.69 -4.98 5.77
CA PHE A 371 17.18 -5.40 7.08
C PHE A 371 17.47 -4.34 8.14
N ARG A 372 18.74 -3.92 8.26
CA ARG A 372 19.15 -2.91 9.25
C ARG A 372 18.48 -1.55 9.04
N ALA A 373 18.16 -1.24 7.78
CA ALA A 373 17.45 -0.03 7.40
C ALA A 373 15.95 -0.10 7.70
N SER A 374 15.34 -1.30 7.64
CA SER A 374 13.89 -1.48 7.69
C SER A 374 13.36 -2.00 9.02
N VAL A 375 14.22 -2.58 9.87
CA VAL A 375 13.82 -3.32 11.08
C VAL A 375 14.50 -2.76 12.32
N PHE A 376 13.73 -2.47 13.37
CA PHE A 376 14.25 -2.34 14.71
C PHE A 376 14.44 -3.72 15.33
N TYR A 377 15.65 -3.98 15.82
CA TYR A 377 16.06 -5.22 16.47
C TYR A 377 16.83 -4.91 17.76
N PRO A 378 17.11 -5.85 18.66
CA PRO A 378 17.86 -5.59 19.90
C PRO A 378 19.16 -4.82 19.64
N GLU A 379 19.34 -3.73 20.34
CA GLU A 379 20.49 -2.80 20.26
C GLU A 379 20.64 -2.05 18.93
N SER A 380 19.65 -2.07 18.03
CA SER A 380 19.72 -1.20 16.83
C SER A 380 19.77 0.28 17.26
N PRO A 381 20.60 1.11 16.60
CA PRO A 381 20.74 2.52 16.95
C PRO A 381 19.48 3.32 16.55
N TRP A 382 19.06 4.24 17.45
CA TRP A 382 17.96 5.16 17.19
C TRP A 382 18.05 6.38 18.11
N GLN A 383 17.93 7.60 17.58
CA GLN A 383 17.89 8.86 18.31
C GLN A 383 18.98 8.99 19.40
N GLY A 384 20.20 8.57 19.08
CA GLY A 384 21.36 8.62 19.98
C GLY A 384 21.39 7.54 21.05
N GLY A 385 20.41 6.63 21.08
CA GLY A 385 20.34 5.48 21.97
C GLY A 385 20.34 4.15 21.25
N LYS A 386 19.95 3.09 21.96
CA LYS A 386 19.79 1.72 21.45
C LYS A 386 18.42 1.20 21.81
N THR A 387 17.77 0.51 20.88
CA THR A 387 16.47 -0.12 21.09
C THR A 387 16.59 -1.36 21.97
N LEU A 388 15.65 -1.58 22.88
CA LEU A 388 15.67 -2.68 23.82
C LEU A 388 14.43 -3.56 23.66
N PHE A 389 14.64 -4.88 23.59
CA PHE A 389 13.56 -5.86 23.37
C PHE A 389 13.59 -7.02 24.38
N HIS A 390 14.53 -7.06 25.34
CA HIS A 390 14.68 -8.17 26.27
C HIS A 390 13.57 -8.18 27.34
N SER A 391 13.00 -9.35 27.58
CA SER A 391 11.93 -9.57 28.57
C SER A 391 12.44 -9.84 29.98
N GLY A 392 13.76 -9.95 30.15
CA GLY A 392 14.44 -10.14 31.43
C GLY A 392 15.95 -10.15 31.22
N THR A 393 16.68 -9.98 32.33
CA THR A 393 18.15 -10.01 32.35
C THR A 393 18.62 -11.13 33.27
N LEU A 394 19.42 -12.06 32.75
CA LEU A 394 20.12 -13.08 33.53
C LEU A 394 21.38 -12.45 34.16
N ARG A 395 21.53 -12.52 35.47
CA ARG A 395 22.69 -12.04 36.22
C ARG A 395 22.94 -12.96 37.39
N ASN A 396 24.18 -13.46 37.54
CA ASN A 396 24.55 -14.40 38.61
C ASN A 396 23.58 -15.62 38.71
N GLY A 397 23.13 -16.14 37.58
CA GLY A 397 22.23 -17.30 37.52
C GLY A 397 20.74 -17.00 37.84
N GLN A 398 20.38 -15.73 38.05
CA GLN A 398 18.99 -15.33 38.32
C GLN A 398 18.46 -14.43 37.20
N THR A 399 17.23 -14.66 36.78
CA THR A 399 16.55 -13.79 35.81
C THR A 399 15.82 -12.66 36.56
N LEU A 400 16.27 -11.44 36.30
CA LEU A 400 15.71 -10.19 36.86
C LEU A 400 14.77 -9.57 35.82
N THR A 401 13.60 -9.10 36.28
CA THR A 401 12.55 -8.53 35.39
C THR A 401 12.07 -7.14 35.84
N SER A 402 12.74 -6.56 36.84
CA SER A 402 12.42 -5.23 37.38
C SER A 402 13.66 -4.56 37.95
N GLY A 403 13.74 -3.24 37.82
CA GLY A 403 14.89 -2.45 38.24
C GLY A 403 15.95 -2.28 37.16
N THR A 404 17.07 -1.68 37.54
CA THR A 404 18.23 -1.40 36.69
C THR A 404 19.53 -1.84 37.36
N SER A 405 20.55 -2.12 36.54
CA SER A 405 21.92 -2.36 37.00
C SER A 405 22.60 -1.05 37.42
N GLU A 406 23.78 -1.16 38.01
CA GLU A 406 24.59 -0.02 38.48
C GLU A 406 25.05 0.89 37.31
N ASP A 407 25.18 0.36 36.09
CA ASP A 407 25.49 1.10 34.88
C ASP A 407 24.24 1.61 34.12
N GLY A 408 23.06 1.51 34.77
CA GLY A 408 21.81 2.01 34.21
C GLY A 408 21.11 1.08 33.21
N TRP A 409 21.61 -0.16 32.98
CA TRP A 409 20.95 -1.12 32.12
C TRP A 409 19.63 -1.61 32.74
N PRO A 410 18.47 -1.43 32.07
CA PRO A 410 17.21 -1.94 32.60
C PRO A 410 17.18 -3.47 32.55
N TYR A 411 16.75 -4.11 33.63
CA TYR A 411 16.64 -5.57 33.69
C TYR A 411 15.52 -6.15 32.82
N LYS A 412 14.59 -5.31 32.39
CA LYS A 412 13.57 -5.63 31.39
C LYS A 412 13.33 -4.37 30.53
N ALA A 413 13.28 -4.52 29.25
CA ALA A 413 12.83 -3.47 28.34
C ALA A 413 11.36 -3.11 28.61
N ILE A 414 10.88 -1.99 28.12
CA ILE A 414 9.48 -1.58 28.26
C ILE A 414 8.59 -2.73 27.76
N GLU A 415 7.56 -3.07 28.53
CA GLU A 415 6.74 -4.26 28.30
C GLU A 415 6.20 -4.35 26.87
N ARG A 416 5.77 -3.23 26.29
CA ARG A 416 5.25 -3.19 24.93
C ARG A 416 6.27 -3.59 23.86
N ASN A 417 7.57 -3.39 24.09
CA ASN A 417 8.62 -3.85 23.18
C ASN A 417 8.90 -5.35 23.33
N THR A 418 8.53 -5.99 24.44
CA THR A 418 8.97 -7.34 24.78
C THR A 418 7.99 -8.46 24.41
N VAL A 419 6.74 -8.14 24.11
CA VAL A 419 5.64 -9.12 24.20
C VAL A 419 5.15 -9.70 22.88
N ARG A 420 5.76 -9.39 21.73
CA ARG A 420 5.13 -9.77 20.46
C ARG A 420 6.03 -10.58 19.53
N THR A 421 6.89 -9.91 18.79
CA THR A 421 7.69 -10.56 17.74
C THR A 421 9.18 -10.41 17.92
N GLY A 422 9.63 -9.48 18.77
CA GLY A 422 11.03 -9.12 18.94
C GLY A 422 11.60 -8.16 17.90
N PHE A 423 10.77 -7.65 16.99
CA PHE A 423 11.16 -6.75 15.91
C PHE A 423 10.08 -5.71 15.65
N MET A 424 10.47 -4.48 15.32
CA MET A 424 9.52 -3.44 14.93
C MET A 424 9.93 -2.81 13.59
N VAL A 425 8.99 -2.10 12.98
CA VAL A 425 9.21 -1.47 11.67
C VAL A 425 10.02 -0.20 11.83
N ARG A 426 11.11 -0.08 11.06
CA ARG A 426 11.96 1.11 10.97
C ARG A 426 11.85 1.81 9.63
N LYS A 427 11.57 1.06 8.57
CA LYS A 427 11.42 1.60 7.20
C LYS A 427 10.49 2.81 7.21
N ARG A 428 10.90 3.91 6.59
CA ARG A 428 10.16 5.18 6.55
C ARG A 428 10.03 5.93 7.89
N CYS A 429 10.58 5.42 8.99
CA CYS A 429 10.55 6.17 10.24
C CYS A 429 11.52 7.35 10.18
N ASN A 430 11.01 8.53 10.47
CA ASN A 430 11.80 9.76 10.51
C ASN A 430 12.46 9.91 11.89
N GLU A 431 13.78 9.70 11.96
CA GLU A 431 14.56 9.80 13.20
C GLU A 431 14.58 11.21 13.80
N ASN A 432 14.36 12.24 12.97
CA ASN A 432 14.34 13.63 13.40
C ASN A 432 13.01 14.05 14.04
N MET A 433 11.98 13.22 13.96
CA MET A 433 10.72 13.51 14.63
C MET A 433 10.91 13.55 16.14
N LYS A 434 10.77 14.74 16.70
CA LYS A 434 10.70 14.93 18.15
C LYS A 434 9.28 14.62 18.60
N THR A 435 9.21 13.70 19.51
CA THR A 435 8.01 13.09 20.02
C THR A 435 7.21 14.01 20.93
N GLU A 436 6.35 14.78 20.32
CA GLU A 436 5.09 15.14 20.96
C GLU A 436 4.04 14.10 20.50
N PRO A 437 3.04 13.77 21.31
CA PRO A 437 2.00 12.80 20.92
C PRO A 437 1.03 13.41 19.89
N VAL A 438 1.57 14.00 18.83
CA VAL A 438 0.85 14.71 17.79
C VAL A 438 1.02 13.96 16.47
N ILE A 439 -0.05 13.85 15.73
CA ILE A 439 -0.04 13.36 14.35
C ILE A 439 0.54 14.47 13.49
N ASN A 440 1.85 14.42 13.24
CA ASN A 440 2.59 15.47 12.53
C ASN A 440 3.69 14.90 11.61
N ASP A 441 3.64 13.60 11.31
CA ASP A 441 4.52 13.01 10.32
C ASP A 441 4.03 13.43 8.92
N GLU A 442 4.86 14.13 8.20
CA GLU A 442 4.57 14.64 6.85
C GLU A 442 5.44 13.97 5.79
N THR A 443 6.13 12.87 6.16
CA THR A 443 6.91 12.08 5.22
C THR A 443 6.03 11.57 4.08
N ASP A 444 6.37 11.92 2.84
CA ASP A 444 5.65 11.49 1.65
C ASP A 444 5.59 9.97 1.53
N TYR A 445 4.50 9.45 1.00
CA TYR A 445 4.40 8.03 0.72
C TYR A 445 4.63 7.73 -0.76
N ILE A 446 5.63 6.90 -1.01
CA ILE A 446 6.00 6.50 -2.37
C ILE A 446 5.00 5.46 -2.89
N ILE A 447 4.27 5.78 -3.97
CA ILE A 447 3.31 4.91 -4.65
C ILE A 447 4.01 4.03 -5.69
N PHE A 448 4.91 4.65 -6.46
CA PHE A 448 5.75 3.99 -7.46
C PHE A 448 7.19 4.48 -7.34
N ARG A 449 8.13 3.55 -7.38
CA ARG A 449 9.56 3.83 -7.38
C ARG A 449 10.33 2.88 -8.29
N LEU A 450 11.51 3.30 -8.68
CA LEU A 450 12.33 2.59 -9.65
C LEU A 450 12.75 1.18 -9.16
N GLY A 451 12.94 0.98 -7.85
CA GLY A 451 13.24 -0.35 -7.31
C GLY A 451 12.18 -1.40 -7.63
N GLU A 452 10.88 -1.02 -7.61
CA GLU A 452 9.81 -1.90 -8.08
C GLU A 452 9.91 -2.17 -9.59
N ILE A 453 10.25 -1.14 -10.38
CA ILE A 453 10.37 -1.28 -11.84
C ILE A 453 11.50 -2.23 -12.22
N TYR A 454 12.62 -2.22 -11.50
CA TYR A 454 13.68 -3.22 -11.66
C TYR A 454 13.16 -4.64 -11.44
N LEU A 455 12.39 -4.84 -10.38
CA LEU A 455 11.80 -6.15 -10.06
C LEU A 455 10.72 -6.56 -11.07
N ASN A 456 9.91 -5.63 -11.54
CA ASN A 456 8.93 -5.89 -12.58
C ASN A 456 9.61 -6.30 -13.89
N LEU A 457 10.68 -5.60 -14.27
CA LEU A 457 11.47 -5.95 -15.45
C LEU A 457 12.12 -7.32 -15.31
N ALA A 458 12.76 -7.61 -14.17
CA ALA A 458 13.39 -8.91 -13.94
C ALA A 458 12.39 -10.06 -14.04
N GLU A 459 11.20 -9.91 -13.45
CA GLU A 459 10.16 -10.94 -13.48
C GLU A 459 9.54 -11.09 -14.90
N ALA A 460 9.27 -9.98 -15.59
CA ALA A 460 8.75 -10.01 -16.94
C ALA A 460 9.76 -10.61 -17.93
N ALA A 461 11.04 -10.24 -17.83
CA ALA A 461 12.12 -10.82 -18.63
C ALA A 461 12.25 -12.33 -18.40
N PHE A 462 12.17 -12.77 -17.14
CA PHE A 462 12.17 -14.19 -16.79
C PHE A 462 10.98 -14.95 -17.39
N TYR A 463 9.77 -14.37 -17.40
CA TYR A 463 8.61 -14.99 -18.05
C TYR A 463 8.78 -15.12 -19.55
N LEU A 464 9.50 -14.18 -20.19
CA LEU A 464 9.82 -14.20 -21.63
C LEU A 464 11.03 -15.07 -21.98
N GLY A 465 11.72 -15.66 -20.99
CA GLY A 465 12.92 -16.47 -21.21
C GLY A 465 14.18 -15.65 -21.46
N PHE A 466 14.20 -14.36 -21.07
CA PHE A 466 15.39 -13.49 -21.13
C PHE A 466 16.19 -13.56 -19.80
N ASP A 467 16.60 -14.76 -19.44
CA ASP A 467 17.18 -15.07 -18.14
C ASP A 467 18.42 -14.24 -17.81
N ASP A 468 19.32 -14.02 -18.78
CA ASP A 468 20.54 -13.21 -18.59
C ASP A 468 20.22 -11.75 -18.27
N GLU A 469 19.21 -11.18 -18.91
CA GLU A 469 18.76 -9.82 -18.62
C GLU A 469 18.04 -9.74 -17.26
N ALA A 470 17.17 -10.69 -16.97
CA ALA A 470 16.50 -10.80 -15.68
C ALA A 470 17.52 -10.86 -14.52
N LEU A 471 18.57 -11.65 -14.67
CA LEU A 471 19.65 -11.77 -13.69
C LEU A 471 20.44 -10.46 -13.55
N THR A 472 20.80 -9.83 -14.68
CA THR A 472 21.53 -8.56 -14.68
C THR A 472 20.76 -7.48 -13.93
N VAL A 473 19.49 -7.28 -14.26
CA VAL A 473 18.63 -6.26 -13.65
C VAL A 473 18.41 -6.50 -12.15
N LEU A 474 18.25 -7.76 -11.75
CA LEU A 474 18.13 -8.12 -10.34
C LEU A 474 19.45 -7.84 -9.59
N ASN A 475 20.60 -8.14 -10.18
CA ASN A 475 21.91 -7.90 -9.59
C ASN A 475 22.24 -6.40 -9.49
N ASP A 476 21.83 -5.57 -10.44
CA ASP A 476 21.94 -4.11 -10.35
C ASP A 476 21.20 -3.55 -9.12
N LEU A 477 20.00 -4.08 -8.84
CA LEU A 477 19.24 -3.69 -7.64
C LEU A 477 19.94 -4.17 -6.35
N ARG A 478 20.50 -5.38 -6.35
CA ARG A 478 21.27 -5.94 -5.24
C ARG A 478 22.54 -5.15 -4.97
N ALA A 479 23.23 -4.72 -6.03
CA ALA A 479 24.45 -3.89 -5.92
C ALA A 479 24.17 -2.55 -5.21
N ARG A 480 23.01 -1.90 -5.43
CA ARG A 480 22.58 -0.72 -4.67
C ARG A 480 22.51 -0.98 -3.16
N ALA A 481 22.15 -2.19 -2.76
CA ALA A 481 22.06 -2.62 -1.37
C ALA A 481 23.39 -3.20 -0.82
N ASP A 482 24.48 -3.16 -1.58
CA ASP A 482 25.76 -3.77 -1.24
C ASP A 482 25.65 -5.30 -0.95
N MET A 483 24.78 -5.98 -1.70
CA MET A 483 24.57 -7.42 -1.60
C MET A 483 25.29 -8.15 -2.73
N PRO A 484 25.86 -9.35 -2.47
CA PRO A 484 26.50 -10.16 -3.51
C PRO A 484 25.54 -10.48 -4.66
N GLU A 485 26.11 -10.57 -5.86
CA GLU A 485 25.38 -10.99 -7.05
C GLU A 485 24.84 -12.42 -6.90
N LYS A 486 23.69 -12.69 -7.50
CA LYS A 486 23.20 -14.04 -7.74
C LYS A 486 23.86 -14.61 -9.00
N GLU A 487 24.17 -15.90 -8.97
CA GLU A 487 24.80 -16.59 -10.10
C GLU A 487 23.79 -17.05 -11.16
N PHE A 488 22.52 -17.21 -10.77
CA PHE A 488 21.42 -17.63 -11.65
C PHE A 488 20.10 -17.05 -11.20
N ILE A 489 19.19 -16.90 -12.15
CA ILE A 489 17.84 -16.43 -11.93
C ILE A 489 16.88 -17.63 -11.71
N SER A 490 15.92 -17.45 -10.83
CA SER A 490 14.80 -18.38 -10.61
C SER A 490 13.60 -17.64 -10.08
N GLU A 491 12.42 -18.26 -10.12
CA GLU A 491 11.21 -17.69 -9.49
C GLU A 491 11.43 -17.38 -8.02
N GLU A 492 12.06 -18.29 -7.28
CA GLU A 492 12.35 -18.10 -5.85
C GLU A 492 13.31 -16.92 -5.61
N THR A 493 14.32 -16.76 -6.47
CA THR A 493 15.26 -15.63 -6.38
C THR A 493 14.53 -14.30 -6.57
N ILE A 494 13.68 -14.19 -7.61
CA ILE A 494 12.91 -12.99 -7.91
C ILE A 494 11.91 -12.72 -6.77
N GLN A 495 11.17 -13.73 -6.34
CA GLN A 495 10.18 -13.61 -5.27
C GLN A 495 10.82 -13.14 -3.97
N ASN A 496 11.95 -13.75 -3.57
CA ASN A 496 12.63 -13.36 -2.33
C ASN A 496 13.20 -11.93 -2.41
N GLU A 497 13.82 -11.55 -3.53
CA GLU A 497 14.36 -10.20 -3.72
C GLU A 497 13.21 -9.17 -3.66
N ARG A 498 12.06 -9.49 -4.25
CA ARG A 498 10.87 -8.63 -4.22
C ARG A 498 10.30 -8.48 -2.82
N LEU A 499 10.21 -9.56 -2.03
CA LEU A 499 9.77 -9.50 -0.64
C LEU A 499 10.69 -8.62 0.21
N VAL A 500 12.00 -8.78 0.07
CA VAL A 500 13.00 -8.00 0.83
C VAL A 500 12.97 -6.53 0.44
N GLU A 501 13.07 -6.24 -0.85
CA GLU A 501 13.15 -4.87 -1.38
C GLU A 501 11.89 -4.06 -1.08
N LEU A 502 10.71 -4.65 -1.31
CA LEU A 502 9.41 -3.99 -1.17
C LEU A 502 8.73 -4.26 0.18
N SER A 503 9.46 -4.78 1.18
CA SER A 503 8.89 -5.04 2.49
C SER A 503 8.23 -3.78 3.07
N TRP A 504 7.03 -3.93 3.63
CA TRP A 504 6.21 -2.83 4.18
C TRP A 504 5.88 -1.70 3.18
N GLU A 505 5.81 -2.04 1.88
CA GLU A 505 5.28 -1.18 0.82
C GLU A 505 3.94 -1.70 0.26
N ASN A 506 3.24 -2.51 1.03
CA ASN A 506 1.92 -3.07 0.72
C ASN A 506 1.88 -3.92 -0.57
N GLN A 507 2.98 -4.60 -0.95
CA GLN A 507 3.06 -5.41 -2.17
C GLN A 507 2.93 -6.91 -1.90
N SER A 508 3.54 -7.45 -0.83
CA SER A 508 3.73 -8.88 -0.62
C SER A 508 2.44 -9.71 -0.64
N TYR A 509 1.36 -9.20 -0.04
CA TYR A 509 0.07 -9.89 -0.02
C TYR A 509 -0.51 -10.09 -1.43
N TRP A 510 -0.43 -9.06 -2.25
CA TRP A 510 -0.90 -9.09 -3.62
C TRP A 510 0.01 -9.94 -4.51
N ASP A 511 1.31 -9.88 -4.31
CA ASP A 511 2.30 -10.71 -4.99
C ASP A 511 2.06 -12.21 -4.70
N MET A 512 1.90 -12.61 -3.44
CA MET A 512 1.58 -13.98 -3.07
C MET A 512 0.25 -14.47 -3.68
N ARG A 513 -0.73 -13.56 -3.85
CA ARG A 513 -2.01 -13.90 -4.49
C ARG A 513 -1.86 -14.07 -5.99
N ARG A 514 -1.17 -13.18 -6.70
CA ARG A 514 -0.95 -13.31 -8.15
C ARG A 514 -0.08 -14.53 -8.49
N TRP A 515 0.91 -14.87 -7.65
CA TRP A 515 1.73 -16.08 -7.79
C TRP A 515 1.01 -17.37 -7.36
N ARG A 516 -0.18 -17.27 -6.78
CA ARG A 516 -0.96 -18.41 -6.25
C ARG A 516 -0.27 -19.22 -5.16
N ILE A 517 0.65 -18.61 -4.40
CA ILE A 517 1.37 -19.24 -3.27
C ILE A 517 0.85 -18.84 -1.89
N ALA A 518 -0.08 -17.88 -1.81
CA ALA A 518 -0.58 -17.35 -0.54
C ALA A 518 -1.16 -18.44 0.37
N LYS A 519 -1.92 -19.39 -0.17
CA LYS A 519 -2.46 -20.51 0.61
C LYS A 519 -1.35 -21.35 1.23
N GLN A 520 -0.32 -21.69 0.45
CA GLN A 520 0.81 -22.50 0.93
C GLN A 520 1.57 -21.81 2.06
N LEU A 521 1.74 -20.49 1.98
CA LEU A 521 2.54 -19.72 2.91
C LEU A 521 1.77 -19.26 4.15
N LEU A 522 0.44 -19.15 4.07
CA LEU A 522 -0.36 -18.52 5.11
C LEU A 522 -1.34 -19.47 5.78
N ASP A 523 -1.99 -20.39 5.05
CA ASP A 523 -3.08 -21.22 5.62
C ASP A 523 -2.57 -22.22 6.64
N GLY A 524 -3.19 -22.25 7.82
CA GLY A 524 -2.80 -23.12 8.92
C GLY A 524 -1.48 -22.74 9.61
N VAL A 525 -0.78 -21.71 9.12
CA VAL A 525 0.52 -21.30 9.66
C VAL A 525 0.35 -20.44 10.91
N ARG A 526 1.09 -20.77 11.96
CA ARG A 526 1.21 -19.95 13.15
C ARG A 526 2.55 -19.24 13.15
N MET A 527 2.52 -17.97 12.80
CA MET A 527 3.71 -17.13 12.63
C MET A 527 4.52 -17.01 13.92
N LYS A 528 5.83 -16.87 13.76
CA LYS A 528 6.81 -16.85 14.85
C LYS A 528 7.35 -15.46 15.13
N GLY A 529 7.83 -15.31 16.36
CA GLY A 529 8.61 -14.19 16.84
C GLY A 529 9.74 -14.68 17.72
N LEU A 530 10.62 -13.77 18.12
CA LEU A 530 11.70 -14.04 19.05
C LEU A 530 11.44 -13.32 20.38
N GLN A 531 11.75 -13.99 21.48
CA GLN A 531 11.83 -13.42 22.80
C GLN A 531 13.27 -13.50 23.29
N TYR A 532 13.75 -12.41 23.86
CA TYR A 532 15.13 -12.25 24.29
C TYR A 532 15.24 -12.21 25.81
N ILE A 533 16.23 -12.95 26.35
CA ILE A 533 16.72 -12.80 27.73
C ILE A 533 18.16 -12.33 27.61
N TYR A 534 18.46 -11.14 28.11
CA TYR A 534 19.82 -10.59 28.07
C TYR A 534 20.66 -11.21 29.18
N ASN A 535 21.79 -11.80 28.86
CA ASN A 535 22.76 -12.26 29.86
C ASN A 535 23.74 -11.12 30.15
N TYR A 536 23.62 -10.56 31.35
CA TYR A 536 24.43 -9.43 31.79
C TYR A 536 25.93 -9.76 31.89
N ASP A 537 26.26 -11.02 32.20
CA ASP A 537 27.64 -11.46 32.41
C ASP A 537 28.37 -11.67 31.07
N THR A 538 27.70 -12.23 30.07
CA THR A 538 28.25 -12.52 28.74
C THR A 538 27.98 -11.40 27.72
N LYS A 539 27.08 -10.46 28.01
CA LYS A 539 26.60 -9.41 27.11
C LYS A 539 25.94 -9.98 25.85
N LYS A 540 25.33 -11.15 25.93
CA LYS A 540 24.66 -11.88 24.86
C LYS A 540 23.18 -12.14 25.22
N TYR A 541 22.43 -12.63 24.25
CA TYR A 541 21.02 -12.95 24.38
C TYR A 541 20.78 -14.45 24.29
N GLN A 542 20.00 -14.99 25.23
CA GLN A 542 19.33 -16.27 25.07
C GLN A 542 18.04 -16.02 24.29
N ILE A 543 17.82 -16.82 23.25
CA ILE A 543 16.68 -16.65 22.35
C ILE A 543 15.63 -17.73 22.60
N LYS A 544 14.38 -17.31 22.64
CA LYS A 544 13.23 -18.23 22.62
C LYS A 544 12.40 -17.97 21.38
N LEU A 545 12.11 -19.02 20.62
CA LEU A 545 11.14 -18.96 19.54
C LEU A 545 9.73 -19.00 20.14
N ILE A 546 8.92 -18.01 19.84
CA ILE A 546 7.55 -17.88 20.35
C ILE A 546 6.53 -17.83 19.21
N ASN A 547 5.28 -18.17 19.51
CA ASN A 547 4.19 -17.88 18.58
C ASN A 547 3.86 -16.38 18.65
N ALA A 548 4.08 -15.68 17.57
CA ALA A 548 3.76 -14.25 17.48
C ALA A 548 2.24 -14.01 17.46
N GLU A 549 1.47 -14.99 17.05
CA GLU A 549 0.01 -14.93 16.91
C GLU A 549 -0.67 -15.98 17.80
N GLY A 550 -1.84 -15.63 18.35
CA GLY A 550 -2.59 -16.51 19.25
C GLY A 550 -3.19 -17.73 18.56
N VAL A 551 -3.54 -17.59 17.29
CA VAL A 551 -4.13 -18.64 16.43
C VAL A 551 -3.37 -18.75 15.12
N ALA A 552 -3.58 -19.82 14.38
CA ALA A 552 -3.06 -19.97 13.03
C ALA A 552 -3.80 -19.04 12.07
N ARG A 553 -3.14 -18.68 10.99
CA ARG A 553 -3.72 -17.91 9.89
C ARG A 553 -4.68 -18.75 9.07
N THR A 554 -5.56 -18.10 8.36
CA THR A 554 -6.53 -18.73 7.47
C THR A 554 -6.45 -18.10 6.08
N PHE A 555 -6.17 -18.92 5.08
CA PHE A 555 -6.21 -18.50 3.68
C PHE A 555 -6.77 -19.64 2.82
N LEU A 556 -8.05 -19.58 2.49
CA LEU A 556 -8.72 -20.58 1.67
C LEU A 556 -8.55 -20.29 0.17
N ASP A 557 -8.78 -21.27 -0.70
CA ASP A 557 -8.68 -21.10 -2.17
C ASP A 557 -9.55 -19.95 -2.68
N ARG A 558 -10.74 -19.74 -2.11
CA ARG A 558 -11.60 -18.62 -2.45
C ARG A 558 -10.98 -17.24 -2.15
N ASN A 559 -10.03 -17.14 -1.21
CA ASN A 559 -9.41 -15.88 -0.81
C ASN A 559 -8.45 -15.29 -1.87
N TYR A 560 -8.20 -16.02 -2.97
CA TYR A 560 -7.53 -15.42 -4.13
C TYR A 560 -8.37 -14.35 -4.82
N TYR A 561 -9.69 -14.35 -4.61
CA TYR A 561 -10.59 -13.25 -4.94
C TYR A 561 -11.41 -12.92 -3.69
N LEU A 562 -11.66 -11.65 -3.43
CA LEU A 562 -12.54 -11.24 -2.34
C LEU A 562 -14.00 -11.36 -2.77
N PRO A 563 -14.94 -11.59 -1.85
CA PRO A 563 -16.36 -11.60 -2.19
C PRO A 563 -16.80 -10.20 -2.66
N LEU A 564 -17.77 -10.14 -3.55
CA LEU A 564 -18.42 -8.87 -3.89
C LEU A 564 -19.22 -8.32 -2.71
N GLY A 565 -19.74 -9.20 -1.90
CA GLY A 565 -20.54 -8.90 -0.73
C GLY A 565 -22.04 -9.01 -0.99
N VAL A 566 -22.75 -9.51 0.03
CA VAL A 566 -24.20 -9.81 -0.05
C VAL A 566 -25.02 -8.62 -0.54
N ASN A 567 -24.71 -7.42 -0.05
CA ASN A 567 -25.50 -6.24 -0.42
C ASN A 567 -25.41 -5.95 -1.93
N ARG A 568 -24.21 -5.94 -2.49
CA ARG A 568 -23.98 -5.65 -3.92
C ARG A 568 -24.63 -6.68 -4.83
N VAL A 569 -24.52 -7.96 -4.48
CA VAL A 569 -25.15 -9.05 -5.25
C VAL A 569 -26.68 -9.00 -5.13
N THR A 570 -27.21 -8.57 -3.99
CA THR A 570 -28.66 -8.42 -3.80
C THR A 570 -29.22 -7.20 -4.55
N GLU A 571 -28.46 -6.10 -4.57
CA GLU A 571 -28.88 -4.87 -5.24
C GLU A 571 -28.82 -4.98 -6.76
N ASN A 572 -27.77 -5.60 -7.29
CA ASN A 572 -27.60 -5.81 -8.73
C ASN A 572 -27.74 -7.32 -9.08
N PRO A 573 -28.90 -7.74 -9.61
CA PRO A 573 -29.17 -9.15 -9.93
C PRO A 573 -28.30 -9.69 -11.07
N ASN A 574 -27.57 -8.84 -11.79
CA ASN A 574 -26.64 -9.25 -12.84
C ASN A 574 -25.24 -9.60 -12.28
N PHE A 575 -25.02 -9.42 -10.97
CA PHE A 575 -23.77 -9.81 -10.36
C PHE A 575 -23.72 -11.30 -10.04
N VAL A 576 -22.66 -11.94 -10.50
CA VAL A 576 -22.29 -13.29 -10.09
C VAL A 576 -21.24 -13.17 -8.99
N GLU A 577 -21.49 -13.79 -7.83
CA GLU A 577 -20.54 -13.79 -6.71
C GLU A 577 -19.28 -14.62 -7.04
N ASN A 578 -18.17 -14.28 -6.41
CA ASN A 578 -16.93 -15.02 -6.56
C ASN A 578 -17.02 -16.43 -5.96
N PRO A 579 -16.27 -17.43 -6.50
CA PRO A 579 -16.41 -18.82 -6.11
C PRO A 579 -16.16 -19.06 -4.61
N GLY A 580 -17.04 -19.84 -3.99
CA GLY A 580 -16.90 -20.24 -2.59
C GLY A 580 -17.47 -19.27 -1.55
N TYR A 581 -18.16 -18.22 -2.00
CA TYR A 581 -18.86 -17.25 -1.16
C TYR A 581 -20.38 -17.34 -1.26
#